data_25471b8df23e1c91265311614fb322ed
#
_entry.id   25471b8df23e1c91265311614fb322ed
#
_cell.length_a   1.000
_cell.length_b   1.000
_cell.length_c   1.000
_cell.angle_alpha   90.00
_cell.angle_beta   90.00
_cell.angle_gamma   90.00
#
_symmetry.space_group_name_H-M   'P 1'
#
loop_
_entity.id
_entity.type
_entity.pdbx_description
1 polymer ?
#
loop_
_entity_poly.entity_id
_entity_poly.type
_entity_poly.pdbx_seq_one_letter_code
_entity_poly.pdbx_strand_id
1 'polypeptide(L)'
;METRTDISSWCEERKIDHAWIEEGRRFADLKLLAMDMDSTLITIECIDELGAYAGKKAEIAAVTEAAMRGEIKDYKESLRRRVSLLKDLEESALLRVYEDRLHLTPGAEALVDACKRNGVKLLLVSGGFTFFTDRLKARLGLDYTISNTLEVRGGRLTGGLVGDIVDADAKAAMFLKTITQLGAGKERTVAIGDGANDLKMMAEAGLSVAFRAKPVVAAQASCQLRWCGLDAVVNLFE
;
A
#
# COMPACT_ATOMS: atom_id res chain seq x y z
N MET A 1 5.01 37.71 -9.24
CA MET A 1 4.58 36.74 -8.18
C MET A 1 4.40 35.42 -8.88
N GLU A 2 5.25 34.43 -8.59
CA GLU A 2 5.16 33.10 -9.20
C GLU A 2 3.84 32.45 -8.78
N THR A 3 3.15 31.84 -9.72
CA THR A 3 1.91 31.11 -9.45
C THR A 3 2.22 29.70 -8.92
N ARG A 4 1.22 29.04 -8.29
CA ARG A 4 1.35 27.63 -7.90
C ARG A 4 1.73 26.73 -9.09
N THR A 5 1.22 27.06 -10.29
CA THR A 5 1.53 26.35 -11.53
C THR A 5 2.99 26.51 -11.93
N ASP A 6 3.57 27.70 -11.80
CA ASP A 6 4.97 27.96 -12.13
C ASP A 6 5.90 27.18 -11.21
N ILE A 7 5.59 27.17 -9.89
CA ILE A 7 6.34 26.41 -8.89
C ILE A 7 6.25 24.91 -9.18
N SER A 8 5.04 24.40 -9.46
CA SER A 8 4.85 22.98 -9.77
C SER A 8 5.64 22.55 -11.01
N SER A 9 5.61 23.34 -12.09
CA SER A 9 6.38 23.06 -13.30
C SER A 9 7.89 23.09 -13.04
N TRP A 10 8.36 24.07 -12.26
CA TRP A 10 9.77 24.18 -11.88
C TRP A 10 10.25 22.96 -11.05
N CYS A 11 9.41 22.47 -10.13
CA CYS A 11 9.69 21.28 -9.33
C CYS A 11 9.71 20.00 -10.18
N GLU A 12 8.74 19.87 -11.09
CA GLU A 12 8.63 18.70 -11.99
C GLU A 12 9.87 18.56 -12.88
N GLU A 13 10.32 19.66 -13.53
CA GLU A 13 11.52 19.68 -14.36
C GLU A 13 12.79 19.22 -13.60
N ARG A 14 12.83 19.46 -12.29
CA ARG A 14 13.97 19.15 -11.41
C ARG A 14 13.83 17.88 -10.61
N LYS A 15 12.70 17.14 -10.81
CA LYS A 15 12.35 15.93 -10.07
C LYS A 15 12.32 16.18 -8.54
N ILE A 16 11.71 17.28 -8.15
CA ILE A 16 11.50 17.67 -6.75
C ILE A 16 10.02 17.44 -6.43
N ASP A 17 9.75 16.63 -5.41
CA ASP A 17 8.40 16.50 -4.87
C ASP A 17 7.99 17.77 -4.13
N HIS A 18 6.75 18.19 -4.30
CA HIS A 18 6.17 19.34 -3.62
C HIS A 18 4.72 19.09 -3.27
N ALA A 19 4.22 19.78 -2.26
CA ALA A 19 2.81 19.73 -1.88
C ALA A 19 2.33 21.09 -1.38
N TRP A 20 1.02 21.32 -1.51
CA TRP A 20 0.33 22.49 -0.96
C TRP A 20 -0.49 22.01 0.23
N ILE A 21 0.04 22.22 1.42
CA ILE A 21 -0.55 21.76 2.69
C ILE A 21 -1.10 22.96 3.45
N GLU A 22 -2.20 22.76 4.18
CA GLU A 22 -2.74 23.76 5.09
C GLU A 22 -1.75 24.02 6.23
N GLU A 23 -1.54 25.29 6.54
CA GLU A 23 -0.69 25.73 7.64
C GLU A 23 -1.20 25.21 9.00
N GLY A 24 -0.29 24.93 9.91
CA GLY A 24 -0.59 24.50 11.28
C GLY A 24 -0.88 23.00 11.44
N ARG A 25 -0.70 22.20 10.40
CA ARG A 25 -0.76 20.74 10.52
C ARG A 25 0.53 20.20 11.10
N ARG A 26 0.49 19.63 12.30
CA ARG A 26 1.67 19.05 12.95
C ARG A 26 1.65 17.53 12.87
N PHE A 27 2.78 16.91 12.58
CA PHE A 27 2.92 15.45 12.53
C PHE A 27 2.53 14.79 13.87
N ALA A 28 2.88 15.43 14.99
CA ALA A 28 2.57 14.96 16.34
C ALA A 28 1.05 14.92 16.67
N ASP A 29 0.22 15.64 15.92
CA ASP A 29 -1.23 15.63 16.12
C ASP A 29 -1.92 14.45 15.40
N LEU A 30 -1.23 13.76 14.54
CA LEU A 30 -1.75 12.58 13.86
C LEU A 30 -2.09 11.46 14.85
N LYS A 31 -3.09 10.66 14.50
CA LYS A 31 -3.51 9.47 15.27
C LYS A 31 -3.34 8.18 14.49
N LEU A 32 -3.46 8.24 13.17
CA LEU A 32 -3.37 7.09 12.30
C LEU A 32 -2.65 7.43 11.01
N LEU A 33 -1.68 6.60 10.65
CA LEU A 33 -1.12 6.54 9.31
C LEU A 33 -1.38 5.14 8.76
N ALA A 34 -2.16 5.07 7.68
CA ALA A 34 -2.42 3.84 6.95
C ALA A 34 -1.63 3.84 5.64
N MET A 35 -1.14 2.67 5.24
CA MET A 35 -0.41 2.53 3.99
C MET A 35 -0.67 1.17 3.33
N ASP A 36 -0.60 1.14 2.00
CA ASP A 36 -0.56 -0.11 1.25
C ASP A 36 0.80 -0.80 1.43
N MET A 37 0.88 -2.07 1.08
CA MET A 37 2.10 -2.88 1.19
C MET A 37 2.90 -2.87 -0.12
N ASP A 38 2.36 -3.55 -1.13
CA ASP A 38 3.04 -3.79 -2.40
C ASP A 38 3.25 -2.45 -3.14
N SER A 39 4.43 -2.23 -3.69
CA SER A 39 4.81 -0.98 -4.38
C SER A 39 4.70 0.31 -3.52
N THR A 40 4.32 0.21 -2.24
CA THR A 40 4.24 1.32 -1.29
C THR A 40 5.21 1.13 -0.11
N LEU A 41 4.90 0.26 0.88
CA LEU A 41 5.80 -0.04 2.00
C LEU A 41 7.01 -0.86 1.56
N ILE A 42 6.82 -1.73 0.57
CA ILE A 42 7.85 -2.57 -0.04
C ILE A 42 7.96 -2.28 -1.54
N THR A 43 9.11 -2.63 -2.13
CA THR A 43 9.45 -2.28 -3.52
C THR A 43 8.97 -3.29 -4.56
N ILE A 44 8.26 -4.35 -4.16
CA ILE A 44 7.83 -5.45 -5.03
C ILE A 44 6.31 -5.65 -5.00
N GLU A 45 5.81 -6.41 -5.98
CA GLU A 45 4.49 -7.04 -5.99
C GLU A 45 4.65 -8.50 -5.57
N CYS A 46 4.22 -8.86 -4.36
CA CYS A 46 4.43 -10.21 -3.82
C CYS A 46 3.86 -11.32 -4.70
N ILE A 47 2.71 -11.09 -5.34
CA ILE A 47 2.08 -12.10 -6.19
C ILE A 47 2.90 -12.34 -7.48
N ASP A 48 3.55 -11.31 -8.02
CA ASP A 48 4.37 -11.42 -9.22
C ASP A 48 5.66 -12.19 -8.93
N GLU A 49 6.27 -11.95 -7.75
CA GLU A 49 7.45 -12.69 -7.31
C GLU A 49 7.13 -14.17 -7.02
N LEU A 50 5.99 -14.46 -6.39
CA LEU A 50 5.50 -15.84 -6.25
C LEU A 50 5.24 -16.49 -7.61
N GLY A 51 4.68 -15.73 -8.55
CA GLY A 51 4.48 -16.16 -9.94
C GLY A 51 5.79 -16.51 -10.63
N ALA A 52 6.87 -15.77 -10.36
CA ALA A 52 8.20 -16.08 -10.88
C ALA A 52 8.71 -17.43 -10.35
N TYR A 53 8.54 -17.70 -9.05
CA TYR A 53 8.88 -19.02 -8.47
C TYR A 53 8.01 -20.16 -9.00
N ALA A 54 6.74 -19.90 -9.33
CA ALA A 54 5.83 -20.86 -9.94
C ALA A 54 6.07 -21.06 -11.46
N GLY A 55 6.94 -20.24 -12.10
CA GLY A 55 7.10 -20.22 -13.56
C GLY A 55 5.87 -19.66 -14.29
N LYS A 56 5.05 -18.82 -13.60
CA LYS A 56 3.75 -18.28 -14.04
C LYS A 56 3.71 -16.75 -14.12
N LYS A 57 4.86 -16.09 -14.08
CA LYS A 57 4.93 -14.62 -14.06
C LYS A 57 4.21 -13.99 -15.26
N ALA A 58 4.40 -14.53 -16.45
CA ALA A 58 3.78 -14.00 -17.66
C ALA A 58 2.25 -14.15 -17.65
N GLU A 59 1.74 -15.30 -17.18
CA GLU A 59 0.30 -15.52 -17.07
C GLU A 59 -0.34 -14.61 -16.02
N ILE A 60 0.32 -14.38 -14.89
CA ILE A 60 -0.16 -13.44 -13.85
C ILE A 60 -0.18 -12.02 -14.41
N ALA A 61 0.88 -11.59 -15.09
CA ALA A 61 0.91 -10.28 -15.74
C ALA A 61 -0.22 -10.11 -16.76
N ALA A 62 -0.50 -11.12 -17.58
CA ALA A 62 -1.59 -11.08 -18.55
C ALA A 62 -2.97 -10.88 -17.88
N VAL A 63 -3.22 -11.54 -16.74
CA VAL A 63 -4.47 -11.32 -15.96
C VAL A 63 -4.53 -9.90 -15.42
N THR A 64 -3.43 -9.37 -14.91
CA THR A 64 -3.35 -7.98 -14.41
C THR A 64 -3.63 -6.98 -15.53
N GLU A 65 -3.02 -7.15 -16.71
CA GLU A 65 -3.26 -6.30 -17.87
C GLU A 65 -4.71 -6.36 -18.37
N ALA A 66 -5.31 -7.56 -18.40
CA ALA A 66 -6.72 -7.73 -18.76
C ALA A 66 -7.65 -6.97 -17.78
N ALA A 67 -7.35 -7.00 -16.49
CA ALA A 67 -8.07 -6.20 -15.50
C ALA A 67 -7.87 -4.70 -15.72
N MET A 68 -6.65 -4.25 -16.04
CA MET A 68 -6.37 -2.84 -16.32
C MET A 68 -7.07 -2.33 -17.59
N ARG A 69 -7.26 -3.19 -18.60
CA ARG A 69 -8.04 -2.87 -19.82
C ARG A 69 -9.55 -2.93 -19.60
N GLY A 70 -10.01 -3.32 -18.40
CA GLY A 70 -11.44 -3.45 -18.06
C GLY A 70 -12.12 -4.72 -18.59
N GLU A 71 -11.34 -5.68 -19.10
CA GLU A 71 -11.83 -7.00 -19.55
C GLU A 71 -12.25 -7.86 -18.34
N ILE A 72 -11.57 -7.69 -17.20
CA ILE A 72 -11.95 -8.27 -15.90
C ILE A 72 -12.35 -7.10 -15.01
N LYS A 73 -13.65 -6.93 -14.80
CA LYS A 73 -14.20 -5.77 -14.05
C LYS A 73 -14.15 -5.96 -12.53
N ASP A 74 -14.21 -7.21 -12.07
CA ASP A 74 -14.21 -7.54 -10.64
C ASP A 74 -12.78 -7.81 -10.16
N TYR A 75 -12.32 -6.98 -9.22
CA TYR A 75 -11.03 -7.15 -8.56
C TYR A 75 -10.90 -8.54 -7.90
N LYS A 76 -11.95 -9.03 -7.25
CA LYS A 76 -11.96 -10.33 -6.56
C LYS A 76 -11.75 -11.47 -7.56
N GLU A 77 -12.37 -11.37 -8.73
CA GLU A 77 -12.18 -12.34 -9.81
C GLU A 77 -10.74 -12.29 -10.34
N SER A 78 -10.21 -11.09 -10.59
CA SER A 78 -8.81 -10.91 -11.02
C SER A 78 -7.83 -11.51 -10.01
N LEU A 79 -8.02 -11.26 -8.72
CA LEU A 79 -7.16 -11.82 -7.68
C LEU A 79 -7.25 -13.36 -7.63
N ARG A 80 -8.47 -13.93 -7.65
CA ARG A 80 -8.66 -15.39 -7.67
C ARG A 80 -7.96 -16.04 -8.87
N ARG A 81 -8.08 -15.46 -10.06
CA ARG A 81 -7.40 -15.96 -11.27
C ARG A 81 -5.88 -15.96 -11.09
N ARG A 82 -5.31 -14.88 -10.58
CA ARG A 82 -3.85 -14.79 -10.33
C ARG A 82 -3.39 -15.78 -9.26
N VAL A 83 -4.15 -15.92 -8.17
CA VAL A 83 -3.82 -16.87 -7.08
C VAL A 83 -3.96 -18.31 -7.55
N SER A 84 -4.92 -18.64 -8.42
CA SER A 84 -5.06 -19.99 -8.96
C SER A 84 -3.84 -20.46 -9.77
N LEU A 85 -3.09 -19.53 -10.36
CA LEU A 85 -1.84 -19.82 -11.06
C LEU A 85 -0.68 -20.20 -10.12
N LEU A 86 -0.82 -19.95 -8.83
CA LEU A 86 0.14 -20.35 -7.78
C LEU A 86 -0.13 -21.77 -7.23
N LYS A 87 -1.13 -22.47 -7.77
CA LYS A 87 -1.45 -23.84 -7.33
C LYS A 87 -0.23 -24.74 -7.40
N ASP A 88 -0.09 -25.61 -6.39
CA ASP A 88 1.01 -26.58 -6.21
C ASP A 88 2.41 -25.96 -5.93
N LEU A 89 2.52 -24.62 -5.85
CA LEU A 89 3.74 -23.96 -5.39
C LEU A 89 4.01 -24.34 -3.92
N GLU A 90 5.25 -24.71 -3.63
CA GLU A 90 5.66 -25.01 -2.25
C GLU A 90 5.52 -23.79 -1.35
N GLU A 91 4.97 -23.99 -0.14
CA GLU A 91 4.81 -22.92 0.86
C GLU A 91 6.15 -22.23 1.18
N SER A 92 7.26 -22.96 1.11
CA SER A 92 8.61 -22.41 1.30
C SER A 92 8.97 -21.28 0.31
N ALA A 93 8.29 -21.18 -0.84
CA ALA A 93 8.48 -20.08 -1.77
C ALA A 93 8.07 -18.73 -1.18
N LEU A 94 7.08 -18.71 -0.26
CA LEU A 94 6.69 -17.50 0.45
C LEU A 94 7.86 -16.93 1.27
N LEU A 95 8.58 -17.80 1.97
CA LEU A 95 9.76 -17.41 2.76
C LEU A 95 10.89 -16.93 1.85
N ARG A 96 11.16 -17.63 0.74
CA ARG A 96 12.18 -17.20 -0.23
C ARG A 96 11.87 -15.82 -0.82
N VAL A 97 10.61 -15.53 -1.16
CA VAL A 97 10.23 -14.18 -1.63
C VAL A 97 10.49 -13.15 -0.53
N TYR A 98 10.12 -13.46 0.71
CA TYR A 98 10.32 -12.55 1.84
C TYR A 98 11.82 -12.26 2.10
N GLU A 99 12.67 -13.29 2.07
CA GLU A 99 14.09 -13.18 2.40
C GLU A 99 14.93 -12.63 1.23
N ASP A 100 14.65 -13.09 0.00
CA ASP A 100 15.52 -12.84 -1.16
C ASP A 100 15.07 -11.65 -2.00
N ARG A 101 13.78 -11.27 -1.96
CA ARG A 101 13.19 -10.31 -2.89
C ARG A 101 12.56 -9.09 -2.22
N LEU A 102 12.02 -9.26 -1.00
CA LEU A 102 11.32 -8.20 -0.32
C LEU A 102 12.29 -7.18 0.26
N HIS A 103 12.27 -5.98 -0.30
CA HIS A 103 12.99 -4.83 0.24
C HIS A 103 12.00 -3.76 0.69
N LEU A 104 12.30 -3.13 1.83
CA LEU A 104 11.55 -1.96 2.26
C LEU A 104 11.80 -0.80 1.30
N THR A 105 10.77 -0.04 1.04
CA THR A 105 10.88 1.22 0.29
C THR A 105 11.81 2.18 1.03
N PRO A 106 12.70 2.90 0.33
CA PRO A 106 13.55 3.91 0.95
C PRO A 106 12.75 4.86 1.83
N GLY A 107 13.23 5.11 3.06
CA GLY A 107 12.55 5.94 4.04
C GLY A 107 11.44 5.25 4.86
N ALA A 108 11.07 4.00 4.57
CA ALA A 108 10.01 3.29 5.28
C ALA A 108 10.28 3.15 6.78
N GLU A 109 11.48 2.72 7.17
CA GLU A 109 11.86 2.58 8.58
C GLU A 109 11.86 3.94 9.29
N ALA A 110 12.37 4.98 8.64
CA ALA A 110 12.41 6.34 9.20
C ALA A 110 10.98 6.90 9.42
N LEU A 111 10.04 6.66 8.48
CA LEU A 111 8.63 7.03 8.65
C LEU A 111 7.99 6.27 9.81
N VAL A 112 8.19 4.96 9.89
CA VAL A 112 7.68 4.12 10.99
C VAL A 112 8.20 4.61 12.34
N ASP A 113 9.49 4.91 12.43
CA ASP A 113 10.10 5.42 13.66
C ASP A 113 9.58 6.82 14.02
N ALA A 114 9.33 7.68 13.04
CA ALA A 114 8.71 8.98 13.28
C ALA A 114 7.28 8.81 13.83
N CYS A 115 6.48 7.91 13.26
CA CYS A 115 5.14 7.58 13.77
C CYS A 115 5.21 7.11 15.23
N LYS A 116 6.08 6.16 15.54
CA LYS A 116 6.25 5.61 16.90
C LYS A 116 6.66 6.69 17.92
N ARG A 117 7.65 7.51 17.59
CA ARG A 117 8.08 8.62 18.46
C ARG A 117 6.98 9.61 18.79
N ASN A 118 6.03 9.80 17.85
CA ASN A 118 4.90 10.72 18.02
C ASN A 118 3.60 10.04 18.48
N GLY A 119 3.61 8.73 18.76
CA GLY A 119 2.42 7.98 19.17
C GLY A 119 1.37 7.81 18.08
N VAL A 120 1.75 7.97 16.81
CA VAL A 120 0.89 7.76 15.64
C VAL A 120 0.76 6.26 15.39
N LYS A 121 -0.47 5.75 15.33
CA LYS A 121 -0.75 4.35 15.05
C LYS A 121 -0.53 4.02 13.58
N LEU A 122 -0.02 2.82 13.32
CA LEU A 122 0.34 2.34 11.99
C LEU A 122 -0.59 1.21 11.56
N LEU A 123 -1.25 1.38 10.41
CA LEU A 123 -2.12 0.38 9.81
C LEU A 123 -1.59 -0.01 8.41
N LEU A 124 -1.25 -1.28 8.22
CA LEU A 124 -0.90 -1.84 6.91
C LEU A 124 -2.13 -2.48 6.28
N VAL A 125 -2.52 -2.02 5.10
CA VAL A 125 -3.75 -2.43 4.41
C VAL A 125 -3.40 -2.94 3.02
N SER A 126 -3.44 -4.26 2.80
CA SER A 126 -2.91 -4.84 1.57
C SER A 126 -3.89 -5.76 0.86
N GLY A 127 -3.92 -5.68 -0.46
CA GLY A 127 -4.49 -6.71 -1.33
C GLY A 127 -3.60 -7.95 -1.49
N GLY A 128 -2.38 -7.92 -0.93
CA GLY A 128 -1.45 -9.04 -0.86
C GLY A 128 -1.80 -10.05 0.23
N PHE A 129 -0.79 -10.67 0.87
CA PHE A 129 -1.03 -11.87 1.68
C PHE A 129 -0.53 -11.74 3.11
N THR A 130 -1.28 -12.38 4.05
CA THR A 130 -1.01 -12.39 5.50
C THR A 130 0.39 -12.87 5.84
N PHE A 131 0.93 -13.80 5.06
CA PHE A 131 2.30 -14.27 5.24
C PHE A 131 3.32 -13.12 5.29
N PHE A 132 3.16 -12.12 4.42
CA PHE A 132 4.05 -10.96 4.33
C PHE A 132 3.67 -9.86 5.32
N THR A 133 2.38 -9.51 5.41
CA THR A 133 1.92 -8.43 6.30
C THR A 133 2.19 -8.74 7.76
N ASP A 134 2.04 -10.00 8.21
CA ASP A 134 2.30 -10.38 9.60
C ASP A 134 3.80 -10.30 9.95
N ARG A 135 4.67 -10.69 9.01
CA ARG A 135 6.12 -10.56 9.17
C ARG A 135 6.58 -9.10 9.19
N LEU A 136 6.03 -8.29 8.29
CA LEU A 136 6.30 -6.84 8.27
C LEU A 136 5.77 -6.17 9.53
N LYS A 137 4.58 -6.56 10.02
CA LYS A 137 4.04 -6.09 11.29
C LYS A 137 5.00 -6.39 12.44
N ALA A 138 5.48 -7.62 12.54
CA ALA A 138 6.40 -8.01 13.58
C ALA A 138 7.76 -7.29 13.47
N ARG A 139 8.32 -7.23 12.24
CA ARG A 139 9.61 -6.60 11.94
C ARG A 139 9.60 -5.10 12.25
N LEU A 140 8.56 -4.41 11.80
CA LEU A 140 8.44 -2.96 11.91
C LEU A 140 7.67 -2.49 13.14
N GLY A 141 7.02 -3.41 13.90
CA GLY A 141 6.20 -3.07 15.06
C GLY A 141 4.98 -2.25 14.69
N LEU A 142 4.27 -2.63 13.61
CA LEU A 142 3.03 -1.98 13.20
C LEU A 142 1.89 -2.37 14.14
N ASP A 143 0.90 -1.48 14.31
CA ASP A 143 -0.22 -1.73 15.25
C ASP A 143 -1.28 -2.65 14.63
N TYR A 144 -1.66 -2.43 13.38
CA TYR A 144 -2.75 -3.13 12.71
C TYR A 144 -2.36 -3.60 11.31
N THR A 145 -2.95 -4.72 10.87
CA THR A 145 -2.83 -5.20 9.48
C THR A 145 -4.15 -5.79 9.00
N ILE A 146 -4.40 -5.70 7.68
CA ILE A 146 -5.41 -6.47 6.98
C ILE A 146 -4.87 -6.87 5.61
N SER A 147 -5.05 -8.16 5.24
CA SER A 147 -4.67 -8.70 3.93
C SER A 147 -5.36 -10.04 3.67
N ASN A 148 -5.16 -10.62 2.48
CA ASN A 148 -5.73 -11.91 2.11
C ASN A 148 -4.92 -13.07 2.67
N THR A 149 -5.56 -14.20 2.90
CA THR A 149 -4.87 -15.42 3.36
C THR A 149 -4.84 -16.46 2.25
N LEU A 150 -3.65 -16.88 1.84
CA LEU A 150 -3.47 -17.99 0.90
C LEU A 150 -3.86 -19.32 1.58
N GLU A 151 -4.60 -20.16 0.86
CA GLU A 151 -4.91 -21.50 1.34
C GLU A 151 -3.72 -22.44 1.09
N VAL A 152 -3.25 -23.09 2.16
CA VAL A 152 -2.16 -24.06 2.14
C VAL A 152 -2.67 -25.42 2.60
N ARG A 153 -2.30 -26.46 1.87
CA ARG A 153 -2.54 -27.87 2.28
C ARG A 153 -1.32 -28.72 1.97
N GLY A 154 -0.88 -29.48 2.95
CA GLY A 154 0.28 -30.37 2.77
C GLY A 154 1.57 -29.64 2.37
N GLY A 155 1.78 -28.40 2.85
CA GLY A 155 2.96 -27.58 2.53
C GLY A 155 2.97 -27.00 1.12
N ARG A 156 1.80 -26.98 0.43
CA ARG A 156 1.64 -26.40 -0.92
C ARG A 156 0.45 -25.47 -0.97
N LEU A 157 0.56 -24.43 -1.81
CA LEU A 157 -0.55 -23.55 -2.11
C LEU A 157 -1.61 -24.32 -2.90
N THR A 158 -2.88 -24.18 -2.52
CA THR A 158 -3.98 -24.83 -3.25
C THR A 158 -4.42 -24.05 -4.50
N GLY A 159 -3.96 -22.77 -4.62
CA GLY A 159 -4.46 -21.82 -5.60
C GLY A 159 -5.75 -21.13 -5.16
N GLY A 160 -6.14 -21.29 -3.89
CA GLY A 160 -7.29 -20.66 -3.26
C GLY A 160 -6.92 -19.64 -2.19
N LEU A 161 -7.94 -18.92 -1.72
CA LEU A 161 -7.87 -17.97 -0.62
C LEU A 161 -8.80 -18.42 0.51
N VAL A 162 -8.44 -18.07 1.75
CA VAL A 162 -9.27 -18.33 2.94
C VAL A 162 -9.96 -17.04 3.36
N GLY A 163 -11.27 -17.12 3.60
CA GLY A 163 -12.09 -15.99 4.05
C GLY A 163 -12.44 -15.00 2.94
N ASP A 164 -12.86 -13.79 3.35
CA ASP A 164 -13.25 -12.73 2.44
C ASP A 164 -12.03 -12.04 1.83
N ILE A 165 -12.18 -11.64 0.57
CA ILE A 165 -11.12 -10.93 -0.15
C ILE A 165 -11.08 -9.47 0.27
N VAL A 166 -9.89 -9.01 0.60
CA VAL A 166 -9.60 -7.60 0.89
C VAL A 166 -9.51 -6.82 -0.42
N ASP A 167 -10.59 -6.17 -0.76
CA ASP A 167 -10.73 -5.25 -1.89
C ASP A 167 -10.68 -3.78 -1.44
N ALA A 168 -10.98 -2.85 -2.33
CA ALA A 168 -11.01 -1.42 -2.03
C ALA A 168 -12.02 -1.05 -0.93
N ASP A 169 -13.17 -1.75 -0.87
CA ASP A 169 -14.19 -1.52 0.17
C ASP A 169 -13.72 -2.03 1.52
N ALA A 170 -13.11 -3.21 1.56
CA ALA A 170 -12.54 -3.77 2.78
C ALA A 170 -11.37 -2.91 3.32
N LYS A 171 -10.53 -2.36 2.43
CA LYS A 171 -9.48 -1.40 2.82
C LYS A 171 -10.06 -0.16 3.50
N ALA A 172 -11.05 0.48 2.88
CA ALA A 172 -11.72 1.67 3.43
C ALA A 172 -12.46 1.35 4.74
N ALA A 173 -13.16 0.21 4.81
CA ALA A 173 -13.87 -0.22 6.02
C ALA A 173 -12.91 -0.44 7.21
N MET A 174 -11.75 -1.08 6.97
CA MET A 174 -10.75 -1.28 8.03
C MET A 174 -10.15 0.05 8.50
N PHE A 175 -9.88 0.97 7.58
CA PHE A 175 -9.40 2.31 7.91
C PHE A 175 -10.40 3.06 8.80
N LEU A 176 -11.67 3.13 8.40
CA LEU A 176 -12.73 3.77 9.17
C LEU A 176 -12.96 3.11 10.54
N LYS A 177 -12.94 1.77 10.59
CA LYS A 177 -13.01 1.03 11.85
C LYS A 177 -11.86 1.42 12.78
N THR A 178 -10.65 1.53 12.26
CA THR A 178 -9.48 1.89 13.06
C THR A 178 -9.57 3.33 13.57
N ILE A 179 -10.01 4.28 12.74
CA ILE A 179 -10.26 5.67 13.16
C ILE A 179 -11.26 5.70 14.32
N THR A 180 -12.37 4.98 14.20
CA THR A 180 -13.41 4.91 15.23
C THR A 180 -12.86 4.31 16.52
N GLN A 181 -12.08 3.23 16.46
CA GLN A 181 -11.44 2.61 17.64
C GLN A 181 -10.46 3.54 18.36
N LEU A 182 -9.79 4.41 17.60
CA LEU A 182 -8.85 5.39 18.15
C LEU A 182 -9.54 6.67 18.67
N GLY A 183 -10.84 6.83 18.44
CA GLY A 183 -11.55 8.07 18.73
C GLY A 183 -10.97 9.27 17.98
N ALA A 184 -10.42 9.04 16.79
CA ALA A 184 -9.77 10.07 15.99
C ALA A 184 -10.73 10.74 15.02
N GLY A 185 -10.52 12.03 14.75
CA GLY A 185 -11.13 12.72 13.63
C GLY A 185 -10.35 12.41 12.32
N LYS A 186 -11.04 12.49 11.19
CA LYS A 186 -10.48 12.27 9.85
C LYS A 186 -9.25 13.16 9.60
N GLU A 187 -9.31 14.42 10.03
CA GLU A 187 -8.24 15.42 9.86
C GLU A 187 -6.91 15.02 10.51
N ARG A 188 -6.93 14.05 11.43
CA ARG A 188 -5.76 13.54 12.14
C ARG A 188 -5.24 12.22 11.56
N THR A 189 -5.50 11.98 10.28
CA THR A 189 -5.15 10.73 9.61
C THR A 189 -4.45 10.96 8.28
N VAL A 190 -3.59 10.02 7.92
CA VAL A 190 -2.91 9.93 6.61
C VAL A 190 -3.20 8.58 6.00
N ALA A 191 -3.43 8.55 4.68
CA ALA A 191 -3.47 7.31 3.90
C ALA A 191 -2.50 7.42 2.72
N ILE A 192 -1.68 6.38 2.52
CA ILE A 192 -0.66 6.30 1.48
C ILE A 192 -0.94 5.08 0.60
N GLY A 193 -0.92 5.25 -0.72
CA GLY A 193 -1.10 4.16 -1.67
C GLY A 193 -0.62 4.53 -3.06
N ASP A 194 -0.49 3.52 -3.93
CA ASP A 194 -0.03 3.66 -5.32
C ASP A 194 -1.10 3.26 -6.33
N GLY A 195 -2.07 2.42 -5.92
CA GLY A 195 -3.04 1.75 -6.78
C GLY A 195 -4.47 2.26 -6.66
N ALA A 196 -5.29 2.02 -7.69
CA ALA A 196 -6.71 2.40 -7.69
C ALA A 196 -7.52 1.72 -6.57
N ASN A 197 -7.06 0.57 -6.07
CA ASN A 197 -7.63 -0.15 -4.92
C ASN A 197 -7.46 0.61 -3.59
N ASP A 198 -6.60 1.65 -3.54
CA ASP A 198 -6.38 2.47 -2.34
C ASP A 198 -7.27 3.70 -2.30
N LEU A 199 -7.83 4.11 -3.45
CA LEU A 199 -8.56 5.37 -3.59
C LEU A 199 -9.70 5.53 -2.60
N LYS A 200 -10.47 4.46 -2.32
CA LYS A 200 -11.56 4.52 -1.35
C LYS A 200 -11.05 4.78 0.07
N MET A 201 -9.96 4.12 0.47
CA MET A 201 -9.29 4.37 1.75
C MET A 201 -8.71 5.78 1.80
N MET A 202 -8.02 6.20 0.74
CA MET A 202 -7.40 7.52 0.65
C MET A 202 -8.42 8.66 0.71
N ALA A 203 -9.61 8.48 0.14
CA ALA A 203 -10.71 9.45 0.20
C ALA A 203 -11.26 9.65 1.63
N GLU A 204 -11.10 8.67 2.52
CA GLU A 204 -11.50 8.75 3.92
C GLU A 204 -10.43 9.39 4.82
N ALA A 205 -9.23 9.64 4.34
CA ALA A 205 -8.15 10.26 5.13
C ALA A 205 -8.20 11.79 5.11
N GLY A 206 -7.67 12.41 6.16
CA GLY A 206 -7.49 13.87 6.21
C GLY A 206 -6.40 14.38 5.28
N LEU A 207 -5.39 13.53 5.01
CA LEU A 207 -4.38 13.74 3.98
C LEU A 207 -4.13 12.42 3.25
N SER A 208 -4.27 12.43 1.94
CA SER A 208 -3.96 11.29 1.08
C SER A 208 -2.68 11.55 0.28
N VAL A 209 -1.78 10.56 0.27
CA VAL A 209 -0.48 10.64 -0.39
C VAL A 209 -0.40 9.57 -1.48
N ALA A 210 -0.33 9.99 -2.74
CA ALA A 210 -0.04 9.12 -3.86
C ALA A 210 1.48 8.87 -3.93
N PHE A 211 1.93 7.68 -3.51
CA PHE A 211 3.34 7.36 -3.47
C PHE A 211 3.75 6.57 -4.71
N ARG A 212 4.58 7.18 -5.59
CA ARG A 212 5.02 6.59 -6.88
C ARG A 212 3.86 5.99 -7.66
N ALA A 213 2.69 6.63 -7.53
CA ALA A 213 1.40 6.06 -7.87
C ALA A 213 1.08 6.15 -9.37
N LYS A 214 0.12 5.34 -9.75
CA LYS A 214 -0.50 5.42 -11.08
C LYS A 214 -1.17 6.79 -11.29
N PRO A 215 -1.22 7.32 -12.53
CA PRO A 215 -1.75 8.65 -12.81
C PRO A 215 -3.16 8.90 -12.25
N VAL A 216 -4.03 7.89 -12.28
CA VAL A 216 -5.40 7.98 -11.75
C VAL A 216 -5.43 8.18 -10.24
N VAL A 217 -4.45 7.66 -9.51
CA VAL A 217 -4.33 7.85 -8.06
C VAL A 217 -3.73 9.21 -7.75
N ALA A 218 -2.66 9.58 -8.45
CA ALA A 218 -2.01 10.88 -8.31
C ALA A 218 -2.98 12.05 -8.55
N ALA A 219 -3.91 11.91 -9.48
CA ALA A 219 -4.91 12.94 -9.80
C ALA A 219 -5.99 13.13 -8.71
N GLN A 220 -6.18 12.16 -7.81
CA GLN A 220 -7.23 12.18 -6.79
C GLN A 220 -6.69 12.35 -5.36
N ALA A 221 -5.39 12.17 -5.17
CA ALA A 221 -4.75 12.34 -3.87
C ALA A 221 -4.55 13.81 -3.50
N SER A 222 -4.43 14.11 -2.21
CA SER A 222 -4.12 15.45 -1.70
C SER A 222 -2.74 15.94 -2.17
N CYS A 223 -1.78 15.02 -2.25
CA CYS A 223 -0.44 15.27 -2.78
C CYS A 223 0.19 13.98 -3.33
N GLN A 224 1.31 14.12 -4.03
CA GLN A 224 2.04 12.98 -4.55
C GLN A 224 3.53 13.07 -4.21
N LEU A 225 4.15 11.91 -3.99
CA LEU A 225 5.59 11.72 -3.84
C LEU A 225 6.06 10.76 -4.93
N ARG A 226 6.92 11.22 -5.83
CA ARG A 226 7.42 10.44 -6.98
C ARG A 226 8.88 10.05 -6.82
N TRP A 227 9.69 10.95 -6.28
CA TRP A 227 11.15 10.85 -6.29
C TRP A 227 11.73 10.61 -4.90
N CYS A 228 11.13 11.18 -3.87
CA CYS A 228 11.55 11.01 -2.47
C CYS A 228 11.26 9.62 -1.92
N GLY A 229 11.83 9.32 -0.74
CA GLY A 229 11.46 8.16 0.07
C GLY A 229 10.16 8.38 0.85
N LEU A 230 9.68 7.33 1.52
CA LEU A 230 8.48 7.40 2.36
C LEU A 230 8.63 8.37 3.55
N ASP A 231 9.84 8.57 4.05
CA ASP A 231 10.16 9.53 5.11
C ASP A 231 9.79 10.97 4.75
N ALA A 232 9.72 11.31 3.46
CA ALA A 232 9.27 12.62 3.00
C ALA A 232 7.84 12.96 3.42
N VAL A 233 7.01 11.98 3.78
CA VAL A 233 5.66 12.20 4.35
C VAL A 233 5.73 13.05 5.63
N VAL A 234 6.79 12.93 6.43
CA VAL A 234 6.97 13.74 7.65
C VAL A 234 7.10 15.23 7.32
N ASN A 235 7.72 15.55 6.18
CA ASN A 235 7.93 16.93 5.72
C ASN A 235 6.65 17.62 5.21
N LEU A 236 5.52 16.89 5.10
CA LEU A 236 4.21 17.45 4.81
C LEU A 236 3.55 18.10 6.04
N PHE A 237 4.24 18.12 7.16
CA PHE A 237 3.77 18.62 8.44
C PHE A 237 4.80 19.55 9.08
N GLU A 238 4.34 20.40 10.01
CA GLU A 238 5.18 21.23 10.89
C GLU A 238 5.72 20.43 12.08
#